data_811de740d09741d8f0c7b0b834a7d5b0
#
_entry.id   811de740d09741d8f0c7b0b834a7d5b0
#
_cell.length_a   1.000
_cell.length_b   1.000
_cell.length_c   1.000
_cell.angle_alpha   90.00
_cell.angle_beta   90.00
_cell.angle_gamma   90.00
#
_symmetry.space_group_name_H-M   'P 1'
#
loop_
_entity.id
_entity.type
_entity.pdbx_description
1 polymer ?
#
loop_
_entity_poly.entity_id
_entity_poly.type
_entity_poly.pdbx_seq_one_letter_code
_entity_poly.pdbx_strand_id
1 'polypeptide(L)'
;MFESLPITVLDECEGQTNLGDNHEIVSFNLDVLGKPVHLQVGVKDKQARLADIVPAARVLSSRIVETTMKRLQDIGASVPCHKGCAACCTYHLVSISVPEVFRLVQETTMMPLERCGDIVDSCSKVAKRINRYLVKRIAFKKLTNTETNSQVLAFEIHGEELEKLSDWYIKQKLPCPFLCNGLCTIYEQRPATCREHLVVGTAPCQFDKDDAERKMKVPIRPIRMIDALKLLASDLEGTTQESIPLLCAFDWYRGNIQRSNRTWSALTIAERFIGIVRAMISQSNRMRAEQVKYVSKEGTRS
;
A
#
# COMPACT_ATOMS: atom_id res chain seq x y z
N MET A 1 3.27 -30.12 -1.41
CA MET A 1 4.01 -29.54 -2.56
C MET A 1 3.37 -28.17 -2.79
N PHE A 2 4.05 -27.07 -2.42
CA PHE A 2 3.52 -25.72 -2.64
C PHE A 2 3.60 -25.44 -4.14
N GLU A 3 2.46 -25.28 -4.78
CA GLU A 3 2.40 -24.90 -6.17
C GLU A 3 3.03 -23.49 -6.31
N SER A 4 4.04 -23.35 -7.17
CA SER A 4 4.71 -22.06 -7.37
C SER A 4 3.71 -21.04 -7.92
N LEU A 5 3.78 -19.81 -7.41
CA LEU A 5 2.89 -18.72 -7.82
C LEU A 5 2.89 -18.54 -9.35
N PRO A 6 1.75 -18.15 -9.94
CA PRO A 6 1.65 -17.83 -11.37
C PRO A 6 2.55 -16.67 -11.80
N ILE A 7 2.82 -15.73 -10.88
CA ILE A 7 3.70 -14.58 -11.06
C ILE A 7 4.76 -14.63 -9.97
N THR A 8 6.02 -14.80 -10.34
CA THR A 8 7.15 -14.97 -9.41
C THR A 8 8.22 -13.92 -9.71
N VAL A 9 8.72 -13.27 -8.67
CA VAL A 9 9.87 -12.34 -8.82
C VAL A 9 11.12 -13.14 -9.07
N LEU A 10 11.90 -12.72 -10.06
CA LEU A 10 13.20 -13.30 -10.37
C LEU A 10 14.29 -12.41 -9.76
N ASP A 11 15.14 -12.99 -8.92
CA ASP A 11 16.31 -12.29 -8.38
C ASP A 11 17.45 -12.30 -9.40
N GLU A 12 18.04 -11.14 -9.63
CA GLU A 12 19.18 -10.99 -10.55
C GLU A 12 20.44 -11.72 -10.06
N CYS A 13 20.50 -12.07 -8.77
CA CYS A 13 21.66 -12.68 -8.11
C CYS A 13 21.64 -14.22 -8.08
N GLU A 14 20.50 -14.86 -8.25
CA GLU A 14 20.38 -16.30 -8.33
C GLU A 14 20.28 -16.71 -9.80
N GLY A 15 21.43 -16.94 -10.43
CA GLY A 15 21.49 -17.55 -11.75
C GLY A 15 20.65 -18.82 -11.77
N GLN A 16 19.62 -18.84 -12.64
CA GLN A 16 18.70 -19.95 -12.89
C GLN A 16 17.82 -20.37 -11.70
N THR A 17 16.82 -19.59 -11.36
CA THR A 17 15.59 -20.20 -10.84
C THR A 17 15.10 -21.18 -11.91
N ASN A 18 15.01 -22.45 -11.58
CA ASN A 18 14.43 -23.49 -12.43
C ASN A 18 12.93 -23.18 -12.61
N LEU A 19 12.68 -22.26 -13.49
CA LEU A 19 11.35 -21.86 -13.89
C LEU A 19 10.85 -22.94 -14.84
N GLY A 20 10.42 -24.05 -14.67
CA GLY A 20 9.96 -25.09 -15.63
C GLY A 20 9.58 -24.56 -17.02
N ASP A 21 9.36 -25.40 -17.97
CA ASP A 21 9.40 -25.12 -19.43
C ASP A 21 8.33 -24.17 -20.02
N ASN A 22 7.40 -23.60 -19.24
CA ASN A 22 6.31 -22.75 -19.76
C ASN A 22 6.13 -21.46 -18.98
N HIS A 23 7.04 -20.50 -19.12
CA HIS A 23 6.84 -19.15 -18.57
C HIS A 23 7.51 -18.09 -19.44
N GLU A 24 6.92 -16.89 -19.41
CA GLU A 24 7.46 -15.70 -20.03
C GLU A 24 8.18 -14.86 -18.96
N ILE A 25 9.26 -14.20 -19.34
CA ILE A 25 9.95 -13.22 -18.49
C ILE A 25 9.46 -11.83 -18.87
N VAL A 26 8.84 -11.17 -17.91
CA VAL A 26 8.40 -9.80 -18.08
C VAL A 26 9.31 -8.87 -17.28
N SER A 27 9.94 -7.92 -17.97
CA SER A 27 10.94 -7.02 -17.39
C SER A 27 10.38 -5.63 -17.17
N PHE A 28 10.63 -5.10 -15.99
CA PHE A 28 10.35 -3.74 -15.58
C PHE A 28 11.64 -2.93 -15.61
N ASN A 29 11.74 -1.97 -16.51
CA ASN A 29 12.81 -1.00 -16.54
C ASN A 29 12.20 0.38 -16.32
N LEU A 30 12.46 0.96 -15.17
CA LEU A 30 11.84 2.20 -14.70
C LEU A 30 12.91 3.22 -14.39
N ASP A 31 12.68 4.47 -14.74
CA ASP A 31 13.49 5.60 -14.27
C ASP A 31 12.84 6.21 -13.04
N VAL A 32 13.43 5.98 -11.88
CA VAL A 32 12.98 6.50 -10.59
C VAL A 32 13.93 7.58 -10.13
N LEU A 33 13.53 8.84 -10.23
CA LEU A 33 14.36 10.00 -9.82
C LEU A 33 15.71 10.09 -10.55
N GLY A 34 15.77 9.72 -11.82
CA GLY A 34 17.02 9.67 -12.59
C GLY A 34 17.89 8.44 -12.29
N LYS A 35 17.36 7.44 -11.60
CA LYS A 35 18.05 6.18 -11.31
C LYS A 35 17.28 5.01 -11.92
N PRO A 36 17.95 4.06 -12.60
CA PRO A 36 17.29 2.88 -13.13
C PRO A 36 16.87 1.95 -11.99
N VAL A 37 15.63 1.49 -12.06
CA VAL A 37 15.09 0.41 -11.21
C VAL A 37 14.65 -0.71 -12.12
N HIS A 38 15.24 -1.88 -11.94
CA HIS A 38 14.93 -3.07 -12.70
C HIS A 38 14.18 -4.08 -11.84
N LEU A 39 13.23 -4.78 -12.42
CA LEU A 39 12.57 -5.92 -11.82
C LEU A 39 12.21 -6.89 -12.94
N GLN A 40 12.45 -8.17 -12.73
CA GLN A 40 11.99 -9.23 -13.62
C GLN A 40 10.99 -10.12 -12.89
N VAL A 41 9.96 -10.52 -13.58
CA VAL A 41 8.99 -11.50 -13.09
C VAL A 41 8.85 -12.62 -14.10
N GLY A 42 8.89 -13.85 -13.61
CA GLY A 42 8.52 -15.03 -14.37
C GLY A 42 7.01 -15.21 -14.30
N VAL A 43 6.38 -15.27 -15.46
CA VAL A 43 4.93 -15.41 -15.62
C VAL A 43 4.63 -16.74 -16.26
N LYS A 44 3.88 -17.60 -15.57
CA LYS A 44 3.44 -18.89 -16.10
C LYS A 44 2.23 -18.71 -16.99
N ASP A 45 2.12 -19.56 -18.02
CA ASP A 45 0.91 -19.67 -18.83
C ASP A 45 -0.23 -20.33 -18.00
N LYS A 46 -0.76 -19.58 -17.05
CA LYS A 46 -1.79 -19.97 -16.11
C LYS A 46 -2.74 -18.83 -15.80
N GLN A 47 -3.89 -19.19 -15.24
CA GLN A 47 -4.76 -18.23 -14.58
C GLN A 47 -4.17 -17.77 -13.25
N ALA A 48 -4.26 -16.48 -12.96
CA ALA A 48 -3.81 -15.83 -11.74
C ALA A 48 -4.93 -14.99 -11.12
N ARG A 49 -4.84 -14.76 -9.82
CA ARG A 49 -5.72 -13.88 -9.05
C ARG A 49 -5.05 -12.54 -8.84
N LEU A 50 -5.82 -11.52 -8.49
CA LEU A 50 -5.26 -10.21 -8.12
C LEU A 50 -4.24 -10.28 -6.97
N ALA A 51 -4.38 -11.23 -6.05
CA ALA A 51 -3.43 -11.46 -4.97
C ALA A 51 -2.02 -11.84 -5.45
N ASP A 52 -1.90 -12.45 -6.63
CA ASP A 52 -0.65 -13.04 -7.11
C ASP A 52 0.36 -12.02 -7.63
N ILE A 53 -0.07 -10.79 -7.95
CA ILE A 53 0.82 -9.68 -8.33
C ILE A 53 1.44 -8.98 -7.13
N VAL A 54 0.86 -9.14 -5.92
CA VAL A 54 1.26 -8.38 -4.73
C VAL A 54 2.72 -8.61 -4.33
N PRO A 55 3.29 -9.82 -4.39
CA PRO A 55 4.72 -10.01 -4.13
C PRO A 55 5.61 -9.16 -5.04
N ALA A 56 5.33 -9.12 -6.34
CA ALA A 56 6.06 -8.28 -7.30
C ALA A 56 5.90 -6.79 -7.00
N ALA A 57 4.69 -6.34 -6.68
CA ALA A 57 4.43 -4.97 -6.27
C ALA A 57 5.20 -4.58 -4.99
N ARG A 58 5.31 -5.49 -4.02
CA ARG A 58 6.10 -5.27 -2.78
C ARG A 58 7.59 -5.12 -3.05
N VAL A 59 8.16 -5.97 -3.88
CA VAL A 59 9.59 -5.87 -4.25
C VAL A 59 9.85 -4.56 -4.99
N LEU A 60 9.00 -4.22 -5.94
CA LEU A 60 9.13 -2.97 -6.68
C LEU A 60 8.98 -1.74 -5.76
N SER A 61 8.01 -1.74 -4.85
CA SER A 61 7.85 -0.71 -3.82
C SER A 61 9.11 -0.56 -2.98
N SER A 62 9.73 -1.67 -2.54
CA SER A 62 10.97 -1.63 -1.76
C SER A 62 12.13 -1.01 -2.55
N ARG A 63 12.34 -1.39 -3.81
CA ARG A 63 13.38 -0.82 -4.68
C ARG A 63 13.18 0.69 -4.92
N ILE A 64 11.93 1.13 -5.09
CA ILE A 64 11.60 2.56 -5.23
C ILE A 64 11.88 3.31 -3.91
N VAL A 65 11.52 2.72 -2.78
CA VAL A 65 11.80 3.29 -1.44
C VAL A 65 13.30 3.41 -1.21
N GLU A 66 14.09 2.38 -1.49
CA GLU A 66 15.54 2.39 -1.35
C GLU A 66 16.20 3.48 -2.23
N THR A 67 15.76 3.59 -3.48
CA THR A 67 16.22 4.63 -4.40
C THR A 67 15.89 6.03 -3.87
N THR A 68 14.68 6.18 -3.33
CA THR A 68 14.22 7.45 -2.73
C THR A 68 15.02 7.78 -1.48
N MET A 69 15.28 6.79 -0.61
CA MET A 69 16.09 6.99 0.60
C MET A 69 17.52 7.40 0.28
N LYS A 70 18.18 6.74 -0.68
CA LYS A 70 19.51 7.13 -1.15
C LYS A 70 19.52 8.59 -1.62
N ARG A 71 18.50 8.98 -2.41
CA ARG A 71 18.38 10.37 -2.89
C ARG A 71 18.20 11.38 -1.76
N LEU A 72 17.44 11.04 -0.72
CA LEU A 72 17.27 11.87 0.46
C LEU A 72 18.57 12.02 1.24
N GLN A 73 19.31 10.94 1.41
CA GLN A 73 20.65 10.96 2.04
C GLN A 73 21.65 11.81 1.26
N ASP A 74 21.66 11.72 -0.09
CA ASP A 74 22.54 12.53 -0.96
C ASP A 74 22.31 14.04 -0.77
N ILE A 75 21.11 14.48 -0.38
CA ILE A 75 20.79 15.88 -0.08
C ILE A 75 20.85 16.20 1.42
N GLY A 76 21.44 15.33 2.24
CA GLY A 76 21.62 15.53 3.67
C GLY A 76 20.37 15.34 4.53
N ALA A 77 19.28 14.78 3.97
CA ALA A 77 18.07 14.51 4.75
C ALA A 77 18.23 13.23 5.60
N SER A 78 17.79 13.30 6.87
CA SER A 78 17.79 12.15 7.77
C SER A 78 16.44 11.43 7.70
N VAL A 79 16.46 10.10 7.59
CA VAL A 79 15.28 9.23 7.62
C VAL A 79 15.44 8.24 8.78
N PRO A 80 14.75 8.43 9.90
CA PRO A 80 14.88 7.59 11.09
C PRO A 80 14.21 6.21 10.95
N CYS A 81 13.47 5.98 9.85
CA CYS A 81 12.78 4.73 9.62
C CYS A 81 13.76 3.59 9.34
N HIS A 82 13.64 2.50 10.11
CA HIS A 82 14.50 1.31 9.99
C HIS A 82 13.71 0.04 10.29
N LYS A 83 14.29 -1.14 10.03
CA LYS A 83 13.69 -2.42 10.40
C LYS A 83 13.54 -2.50 11.93
N GLY A 84 12.33 -2.86 12.39
CA GLY A 84 11.98 -2.87 13.81
C GLY A 84 11.36 -1.57 14.32
N CYS A 85 11.37 -0.48 13.56
CA CYS A 85 10.62 0.72 13.93
C CYS A 85 9.11 0.45 13.83
N ALA A 86 8.38 0.68 14.92
CA ALA A 86 6.93 0.51 15.01
C ALA A 86 6.18 1.80 15.39
N ALA A 87 6.86 2.95 15.36
CA ALA A 87 6.28 4.21 15.80
C ALA A 87 4.96 4.54 15.10
N CYS A 88 4.90 4.45 13.77
CA CYS A 88 3.68 4.70 13.00
C CYS A 88 2.58 3.64 13.21
N CYS A 89 2.92 2.43 13.64
CA CYS A 89 1.96 1.34 13.84
C CYS A 89 0.98 1.57 15.00
N THR A 90 1.18 2.58 15.80
CA THR A 90 0.32 2.93 16.96
C THR A 90 -0.65 4.07 16.69
N TYR A 91 -0.49 4.78 15.56
CA TYR A 91 -1.32 5.96 15.28
C TYR A 91 -1.71 6.11 13.80
N HIS A 92 -1.05 5.42 12.87
CA HIS A 92 -1.34 5.62 11.45
C HIS A 92 -2.45 4.68 10.98
N LEU A 93 -3.53 5.27 10.44
CA LEU A 93 -4.59 4.50 9.77
C LEU A 93 -4.10 4.10 8.36
N VAL A 94 -3.60 2.89 8.27
CA VAL A 94 -3.09 2.35 7.00
C VAL A 94 -4.26 1.96 6.11
N SER A 95 -4.24 2.41 4.85
CA SER A 95 -5.13 1.93 3.80
C SER A 95 -4.38 0.95 2.89
N ILE A 96 -5.10 -0.06 2.40
CA ILE A 96 -4.60 -1.08 1.46
C ILE A 96 -5.53 -1.23 0.27
N SER A 97 -5.03 -1.77 -0.81
CA SER A 97 -5.77 -2.06 -2.05
C SER A 97 -6.47 -3.41 -2.00
N VAL A 98 -7.45 -3.63 -2.89
CA VAL A 98 -8.16 -4.91 -3.04
C VAL A 98 -7.21 -6.11 -3.22
N PRO A 99 -6.20 -6.07 -4.13
CA PRO A 99 -5.22 -7.15 -4.26
C PRO A 99 -4.48 -7.44 -2.95
N GLU A 100 -4.12 -6.37 -2.20
CA GLU A 100 -3.43 -6.52 -0.91
C GLU A 100 -4.32 -7.12 0.17
N VAL A 101 -5.63 -6.81 0.19
CA VAL A 101 -6.58 -7.49 1.09
C VAL A 101 -6.60 -8.98 0.83
N PHE A 102 -6.75 -9.39 -0.43
CA PHE A 102 -6.79 -10.80 -0.79
C PHE A 102 -5.49 -11.52 -0.41
N ARG A 103 -4.34 -10.90 -0.68
CA ARG A 103 -3.05 -11.46 -0.31
C ARG A 103 -2.83 -11.53 1.20
N LEU A 104 -3.21 -10.49 1.94
CA LEU A 104 -3.10 -10.44 3.39
C LEU A 104 -3.90 -11.56 4.05
N VAL A 105 -5.12 -11.82 3.58
CA VAL A 105 -5.95 -12.90 4.10
C VAL A 105 -5.27 -14.25 3.83
N GLN A 106 -4.77 -14.51 2.61
CA GLN A 106 -4.04 -15.74 2.30
C GLN A 106 -2.83 -15.94 3.23
N GLU A 107 -2.02 -14.91 3.41
CA GLU A 107 -0.82 -14.97 4.24
C GLU A 107 -1.16 -15.15 5.73
N THR A 108 -2.22 -14.50 6.21
CA THR A 108 -2.66 -14.64 7.61
C THR A 108 -3.22 -16.03 7.88
N THR A 109 -3.94 -16.64 6.94
CA THR A 109 -4.47 -18.00 7.09
C THR A 109 -3.38 -19.08 7.07
N MET A 110 -2.19 -18.77 6.59
CA MET A 110 -1.01 -19.66 6.67
C MET A 110 -0.27 -19.59 8.01
N MET A 111 -0.62 -18.64 8.88
CA MET A 111 -0.05 -18.53 10.22
C MET A 111 -0.59 -19.62 11.15
N PRO A 112 0.08 -19.90 12.29
CA PRO A 112 -0.50 -20.74 13.33
C PRO A 112 -1.91 -20.29 13.70
N LEU A 113 -2.83 -21.24 13.90
CA LEU A 113 -4.27 -20.97 14.06
C LEU A 113 -4.57 -19.95 15.17
N GLU A 114 -3.90 -20.08 16.31
CA GLU A 114 -4.01 -19.16 17.44
C GLU A 114 -3.66 -17.75 17.04
N ARG A 115 -2.50 -17.57 16.36
CA ARG A 115 -2.05 -16.25 15.90
C ARG A 115 -2.97 -15.64 14.84
N CYS A 116 -3.46 -16.46 13.91
CA CYS A 116 -4.45 -16.03 12.92
C CYS A 116 -5.72 -15.54 13.62
N GLY A 117 -6.23 -16.30 14.60
CA GLY A 117 -7.41 -15.93 15.39
C GLY A 117 -7.23 -14.61 16.12
N ASP A 118 -6.11 -14.41 16.82
CA ASP A 118 -5.79 -13.17 17.54
C ASP A 118 -5.78 -11.93 16.62
N ILE A 119 -5.17 -12.06 15.44
CA ILE A 119 -5.10 -10.97 14.45
C ILE A 119 -6.51 -10.64 13.95
N VAL A 120 -7.27 -11.64 13.53
CA VAL A 120 -8.63 -11.45 12.98
C VAL A 120 -9.55 -10.83 14.02
N ASP A 121 -9.53 -11.32 15.26
CA ASP A 121 -10.34 -10.79 16.36
C ASP A 121 -9.95 -9.36 16.72
N SER A 122 -8.66 -9.07 16.79
CA SER A 122 -8.17 -7.71 17.06
C SER A 122 -8.56 -6.73 15.95
N CYS A 123 -8.42 -7.13 14.69
CA CYS A 123 -8.88 -6.33 13.55
C CYS A 123 -10.39 -6.10 13.61
N SER A 124 -11.19 -7.15 13.85
CA SER A 124 -12.66 -7.05 13.95
C SER A 124 -13.11 -6.12 15.08
N LYS A 125 -12.45 -6.18 16.25
CA LYS A 125 -12.72 -5.24 17.37
C LYS A 125 -12.50 -3.78 16.96
N VAL A 126 -11.41 -3.50 16.26
CA VAL A 126 -11.11 -2.13 15.78
C VAL A 126 -12.05 -1.73 14.65
N ALA A 127 -12.32 -2.61 13.69
CA ALA A 127 -13.27 -2.35 12.60
C ALA A 127 -14.66 -1.97 13.14
N LYS A 128 -15.16 -2.67 14.17
CA LYS A 128 -16.42 -2.30 14.85
C LYS A 128 -16.38 -0.90 15.47
N ARG A 129 -15.23 -0.46 16.01
CA ARG A 129 -15.06 0.90 16.54
C ARG A 129 -15.08 1.94 15.43
N ILE A 130 -14.36 1.69 14.33
CA ILE A 130 -14.35 2.53 13.13
C ILE A 130 -15.78 2.68 12.59
N ASN A 131 -16.48 1.57 12.36
CA ASN A 131 -17.84 1.58 11.84
C ASN A 131 -18.80 2.35 12.77
N ARG A 132 -18.69 2.17 14.07
CA ARG A 132 -19.50 2.93 15.06
C ARG A 132 -19.22 4.44 14.99
N TYR A 133 -17.98 4.84 14.82
CA TYR A 133 -17.62 6.26 14.64
C TYR A 133 -18.25 6.83 13.36
N LEU A 134 -18.16 6.10 12.26
CA LEU A 134 -18.70 6.52 10.96
C LEU A 134 -20.23 6.62 10.96
N VAL A 135 -20.91 5.61 11.50
CA VAL A 135 -22.37 5.58 11.62
C VAL A 135 -22.86 6.81 12.41
N LYS A 136 -22.23 7.15 13.54
CA LYS A 136 -22.59 8.33 14.31
C LYS A 136 -22.44 9.63 13.52
N ARG A 137 -21.38 9.76 12.72
CA ARG A 137 -21.15 10.96 11.89
C ARG A 137 -22.15 11.07 10.75
N ILE A 138 -22.48 9.96 10.12
CA ILE A 138 -23.44 9.91 9.01
C ILE A 138 -24.85 10.17 9.52
N ALA A 139 -25.22 9.58 10.65
CA ALA A 139 -26.48 9.91 11.31
C ALA A 139 -26.61 11.39 11.61
N PHE A 140 -25.51 12.03 12.08
CA PHE A 140 -25.46 13.47 12.30
C PHE A 140 -25.62 14.29 11.01
N LYS A 141 -24.96 13.86 9.90
CA LYS A 141 -25.14 14.50 8.58
C LYS A 141 -26.55 14.30 8.01
N LYS A 142 -27.19 13.13 8.23
CA LYS A 142 -28.58 12.87 7.81
C LYS A 142 -29.61 13.74 8.53
N LEU A 143 -29.35 14.17 9.75
CA LEU A 143 -30.20 15.15 10.44
C LEU A 143 -30.11 16.55 9.83
N THR A 144 -29.07 16.82 9.05
CA THR A 144 -28.85 18.11 8.37
C THR A 144 -29.11 18.08 6.85
N ASN A 145 -29.21 16.89 6.23
CA ASN A 145 -29.47 16.72 4.80
C ASN A 145 -30.31 15.49 4.53
N THR A 146 -31.50 15.71 3.98
CA THR A 146 -32.46 14.69 3.53
C THR A 146 -31.94 14.02 2.26
N GLU A 147 -31.18 12.97 2.35
CA GLU A 147 -31.06 11.87 1.35
C GLU A 147 -29.89 10.96 1.69
N THR A 148 -30.16 9.72 1.99
CA THR A 148 -29.60 8.47 1.52
C THR A 148 -29.69 7.34 2.55
N ASN A 149 -30.35 6.27 2.13
CA ASN A 149 -30.28 4.96 2.76
C ASN A 149 -28.97 4.30 2.35
N SER A 150 -28.04 4.06 3.28
CA SER A 150 -26.98 3.06 3.09
C SER A 150 -26.17 2.89 4.37
N GLN A 151 -25.91 1.64 4.74
CA GLN A 151 -24.84 1.29 5.65
C GLN A 151 -23.53 1.73 4.98
N VAL A 152 -22.94 2.84 5.40
CA VAL A 152 -21.65 3.28 4.88
C VAL A 152 -20.58 2.39 5.49
N LEU A 153 -20.01 1.57 4.66
CA LEU A 153 -18.88 0.74 4.99
C LEU A 153 -17.61 1.62 4.97
N ALA A 154 -16.66 1.35 5.87
CA ALA A 154 -15.44 2.16 6.05
C ALA A 154 -14.57 2.34 4.79
N PHE A 155 -14.82 1.58 3.74
CA PHE A 155 -14.07 1.57 2.48
C PHE A 155 -14.64 2.50 1.38
N GLU A 156 -15.81 3.11 1.60
CA GLU A 156 -16.39 4.10 0.69
C GLU A 156 -16.03 5.55 1.06
N ILE A 157 -15.08 5.72 2.00
CA ILE A 157 -14.73 7.02 2.55
C ILE A 157 -13.54 7.60 1.80
N HIS A 158 -13.69 8.82 1.32
CA HIS A 158 -12.69 9.55 0.57
C HIS A 158 -12.56 11.00 1.06
N GLY A 159 -11.43 11.65 0.73
CA GLY A 159 -11.23 13.07 0.98
C GLY A 159 -11.33 13.45 2.46
N GLU A 160 -12.07 14.51 2.75
CA GLU A 160 -12.22 15.09 4.09
C GLU A 160 -12.72 14.11 5.16
N GLU A 161 -13.57 13.15 4.80
CA GLU A 161 -14.05 12.16 5.75
C GLU A 161 -12.96 11.15 6.14
N LEU A 162 -12.07 10.81 5.21
CA LEU A 162 -10.91 9.97 5.51
C LEU A 162 -9.91 10.69 6.43
N GLU A 163 -9.70 12.00 6.24
CA GLU A 163 -8.88 12.83 7.12
C GLU A 163 -9.46 12.85 8.53
N LYS A 164 -10.76 13.12 8.67
CA LYS A 164 -11.45 13.12 9.96
C LYS A 164 -11.41 11.75 10.66
N LEU A 165 -11.51 10.66 9.88
CA LEU A 165 -11.35 9.32 10.41
C LEU A 165 -9.91 9.08 10.89
N SER A 166 -8.92 9.55 10.15
CA SER A 166 -7.51 9.44 10.51
C SER A 166 -7.20 10.22 11.80
N ASP A 167 -7.70 11.46 11.92
CA ASP A 167 -7.55 12.28 13.13
C ASP A 167 -8.21 11.63 14.35
N TRP A 168 -9.40 11.05 14.16
CA TRP A 168 -10.05 10.31 15.22
C TRP A 168 -9.25 9.07 15.61
N TYR A 169 -8.72 8.31 14.62
CA TYR A 169 -7.97 7.09 14.86
C TYR A 169 -6.67 7.37 15.64
N ILE A 170 -5.93 8.42 15.29
CA ILE A 170 -4.73 8.88 15.99
C ILE A 170 -5.01 9.04 17.49
N LYS A 171 -6.14 9.66 17.85
CA LYS A 171 -6.56 9.90 19.23
C LYS A 171 -6.90 8.61 19.99
N GLN A 172 -7.20 7.51 19.27
CA GLN A 172 -7.54 6.23 19.88
C GLN A 172 -6.31 5.48 20.41
N LYS A 173 -5.10 5.78 19.93
CA LYS A 173 -3.83 5.11 20.30
C LYS A 173 -3.93 3.58 20.22
N LEU A 174 -4.52 3.08 19.15
CA LEU A 174 -4.72 1.65 18.95
C LEU A 174 -3.49 1.06 18.25
N PRO A 175 -2.78 0.12 18.85
CA PRO A 175 -1.66 -0.55 18.18
C PRO A 175 -2.16 -1.40 17.02
N CYS A 176 -1.35 -1.49 15.98
CA CYS A 176 -1.61 -2.39 14.87
C CYS A 176 -1.66 -3.86 15.37
N PRO A 177 -2.69 -4.64 15.00
CA PRO A 177 -2.84 -6.04 15.44
C PRO A 177 -1.70 -6.97 14.97
N PHE A 178 -0.93 -6.56 13.97
CA PHE A 178 0.25 -7.28 13.51
C PHE A 178 1.51 -7.02 14.36
N LEU A 179 1.43 -6.17 15.39
CA LEU A 179 2.53 -6.00 16.35
C LEU A 179 2.52 -7.13 17.39
N CYS A 180 3.71 -7.69 17.62
CA CYS A 180 3.98 -8.59 18.73
C CYS A 180 5.30 -8.14 19.38
N ASN A 181 5.28 -7.81 20.66
CA ASN A 181 6.44 -7.30 21.40
C ASN A 181 7.14 -6.10 20.68
N GLY A 182 6.33 -5.19 20.12
CA GLY A 182 6.83 -4.01 19.40
C GLY A 182 7.37 -4.28 17.99
N LEU A 183 7.34 -5.52 17.50
CA LEU A 183 7.79 -5.90 16.18
C LEU A 183 6.63 -6.28 15.25
N CYS A 184 6.72 -5.91 13.99
CA CYS A 184 5.73 -6.28 12.99
C CYS A 184 5.91 -7.75 12.58
N THR A 185 4.91 -8.59 12.84
CA THR A 185 4.95 -10.05 12.51
C THR A 185 4.82 -10.34 11.02
N ILE A 186 4.41 -9.35 10.23
CA ILE A 186 4.33 -9.43 8.77
C ILE A 186 5.31 -8.45 8.10
N TYR A 187 6.49 -8.22 8.73
CA TYR A 187 7.40 -7.16 8.25
C TYR A 187 7.74 -7.31 6.77
N GLU A 188 8.06 -8.51 6.30
CA GLU A 188 8.40 -8.77 4.90
C GLU A 188 7.14 -8.79 3.99
N GLN A 189 5.97 -9.08 4.55
CA GLN A 189 4.68 -9.08 3.86
C GLN A 189 3.89 -7.78 4.03
N ARG A 190 4.50 -6.74 4.60
CA ARG A 190 3.83 -5.45 4.83
C ARG A 190 3.17 -4.92 3.55
N PRO A 191 1.97 -4.34 3.65
CA PRO A 191 1.37 -3.59 2.56
C PRO A 191 2.27 -2.47 2.03
N ALA A 192 2.08 -2.09 0.78
CA ALA A 192 2.84 -1.02 0.13
C ALA A 192 2.79 0.29 0.93
N THR A 193 1.63 0.67 1.43
CA THR A 193 1.49 1.88 2.26
C THR A 193 2.40 1.84 3.50
N CYS A 194 2.54 0.68 4.17
CA CYS A 194 3.44 0.53 5.32
C CYS A 194 4.91 0.61 4.91
N ARG A 195 5.27 0.10 3.71
CA ARG A 195 6.64 0.15 3.18
C ARG A 195 7.06 1.55 2.80
N GLU A 196 6.13 2.30 2.21
CA GLU A 196 6.34 3.63 1.66
C GLU A 196 6.16 4.74 2.70
N HIS A 197 5.70 4.42 3.91
CA HIS A 197 5.54 5.40 4.97
C HIS A 197 6.90 5.73 5.58
N LEU A 198 7.53 6.77 5.06
CA LEU A 198 8.82 7.29 5.51
C LEU A 198 8.62 8.66 6.13
N VAL A 199 9.36 8.95 7.18
CA VAL A 199 9.41 10.26 7.84
C VAL A 199 10.79 10.84 7.64
N VAL A 200 10.86 12.11 7.24
CA VAL A 200 12.10 12.89 7.20
C VAL A 200 12.20 13.70 8.48
N GLY A 201 13.31 13.57 9.19
CA GLY A 201 13.53 14.28 10.44
C GLY A 201 14.57 13.59 11.32
N THR A 202 14.69 14.03 12.57
CA THR A 202 15.58 13.44 13.56
C THR A 202 14.94 12.25 14.28
N ALA A 203 15.77 11.27 14.68
CA ALA A 203 15.32 10.20 15.56
C ALA A 203 15.27 10.69 17.02
N PRO A 204 14.39 10.10 17.89
CA PRO A 204 13.38 9.12 17.55
C PRO A 204 12.17 9.76 16.85
N CYS A 205 11.51 8.99 15.99
CA CYS A 205 10.24 9.39 15.39
C CYS A 205 9.17 9.47 16.49
N GLN A 206 9.15 10.58 17.22
CA GLN A 206 8.16 10.83 18.27
C GLN A 206 6.99 11.56 17.64
N PHE A 207 5.84 10.91 17.68
CA PHE A 207 4.57 11.56 17.45
C PHE A 207 4.13 12.20 18.76
N ASP A 208 4.70 13.36 19.09
CA ASP A 208 4.25 14.11 20.27
C ASP A 208 3.08 15.01 19.89
N LYS A 209 2.03 14.99 20.72
CA LYS A 209 0.73 15.59 20.42
C LYS A 209 0.75 17.11 20.31
N ASP A 210 1.73 17.74 20.92
CA ASP A 210 1.76 19.20 21.13
C ASP A 210 2.57 19.94 20.05
N ASP A 211 3.21 19.21 19.13
CA ASP A 211 4.04 19.81 18.09
C ASP A 211 3.27 19.88 16.76
N ALA A 212 2.33 20.82 16.69
CA ALA A 212 1.61 21.19 15.45
C ALA A 212 2.60 21.63 14.33
N GLU A 213 3.84 21.95 14.66
CA GLU A 213 4.90 22.30 13.72
C GLU A 213 5.65 21.08 13.17
N ARG A 214 5.53 19.90 13.75
CA ARG A 214 6.02 18.66 13.15
C ARG A 214 5.08 18.19 12.05
N LYS A 215 4.93 19.02 11.03
CA LYS A 215 4.43 18.58 9.73
C LYS A 215 5.34 17.41 9.30
N MET A 216 4.83 16.19 9.37
CA MET A 216 5.47 15.03 8.77
C MET A 216 5.72 15.38 7.29
N LYS A 217 6.92 15.84 6.98
CA LYS A 217 7.33 16.07 5.59
C LYS A 217 7.43 14.71 4.96
N VAL A 218 6.34 14.27 4.35
CA VAL A 218 6.36 13.04 3.57
C VAL A 218 7.38 13.23 2.46
N PRO A 219 8.39 12.37 2.37
CA PRO A 219 9.39 12.50 1.32
C PRO A 219 8.74 12.46 -0.06
N ILE A 220 9.37 13.10 -1.02
CA ILE A 220 8.95 13.08 -2.41
C ILE A 220 8.89 11.63 -2.87
N ARG A 221 7.68 11.11 -3.12
CA ARG A 221 7.47 9.76 -3.64
C ARG A 221 7.25 9.85 -5.14
N PRO A 222 7.98 9.08 -5.94
CA PRO A 222 7.74 9.06 -7.39
C PRO A 222 6.34 8.52 -7.72
N ILE A 223 5.92 7.46 -7.01
CA ILE A 223 4.57 6.89 -7.06
C ILE A 223 4.21 6.30 -5.70
N ARG A 224 2.91 6.07 -5.51
CA ARG A 224 2.39 5.22 -4.42
C ARG A 224 1.94 3.90 -5.02
N MET A 225 2.55 2.80 -4.59
CA MET A 225 2.24 1.47 -5.14
C MET A 225 0.80 1.03 -4.86
N ILE A 226 0.23 1.48 -3.75
CA ILE A 226 -1.20 1.26 -3.47
C ILE A 226 -2.09 1.80 -4.59
N ASP A 227 -1.75 2.97 -5.17
CA ASP A 227 -2.56 3.56 -6.24
C ASP A 227 -2.42 2.76 -7.55
N ALA A 228 -1.23 2.22 -7.84
CA ALA A 228 -1.05 1.31 -8.98
C ALA A 228 -1.88 0.02 -8.82
N LEU A 229 -1.89 -0.57 -7.63
CA LEU A 229 -2.68 -1.77 -7.34
C LEU A 229 -4.20 -1.50 -7.37
N LYS A 230 -4.64 -0.32 -6.94
CA LYS A 230 -6.05 0.10 -7.03
C LYS A 230 -6.49 0.29 -8.48
N LEU A 231 -5.65 0.93 -9.29
CA LEU A 231 -5.89 1.08 -10.73
C LEU A 231 -5.98 -0.28 -11.42
N LEU A 232 -5.04 -1.20 -11.13
CA LEU A 232 -5.07 -2.54 -11.68
C LEU A 232 -6.37 -3.29 -11.33
N ALA A 233 -6.78 -3.26 -10.06
CA ALA A 233 -8.00 -3.93 -9.61
C ALA A 233 -9.24 -3.33 -10.28
N SER A 234 -9.36 -1.99 -10.31
CA SER A 234 -10.51 -1.33 -10.93
C SER A 234 -10.59 -1.59 -12.44
N ASP A 235 -9.46 -1.63 -13.12
CA ASP A 235 -9.39 -1.92 -14.56
C ASP A 235 -9.80 -3.37 -14.88
N LEU A 236 -9.27 -4.35 -14.15
CA LEU A 236 -9.55 -5.76 -14.38
C LEU A 236 -10.96 -6.18 -13.94
N GLU A 237 -11.49 -5.57 -12.90
CA GLU A 237 -12.83 -5.90 -12.37
C GLU A 237 -13.95 -5.04 -12.96
N GLY A 238 -13.63 -3.95 -13.66
CA GLY A 238 -14.62 -2.99 -14.15
C GLY A 238 -15.32 -2.23 -13.02
N THR A 239 -14.58 -1.91 -11.93
CA THR A 239 -15.12 -1.27 -10.73
C THR A 239 -14.43 0.07 -10.45
N THR A 240 -14.91 0.79 -9.43
CA THR A 240 -14.22 1.97 -8.92
C THR A 240 -12.98 1.59 -8.11
N GLN A 241 -12.05 2.53 -7.97
CA GLN A 241 -10.87 2.32 -7.12
C GLN A 241 -11.27 2.30 -5.65
N GLU A 242 -10.94 1.22 -4.96
CA GLU A 242 -11.25 1.03 -3.55
C GLU A 242 -10.02 1.18 -2.67
N SER A 243 -10.22 1.77 -1.49
CA SER A 243 -9.20 1.96 -0.46
C SER A 243 -9.74 1.44 0.86
N ILE A 244 -9.22 0.31 1.31
CA ILE A 244 -9.71 -0.39 2.48
C ILE A 244 -8.78 -0.12 3.66
N PRO A 245 -9.28 0.37 4.81
CA PRO A 245 -8.47 0.42 6.02
C PRO A 245 -7.97 -0.98 6.38
N LEU A 246 -6.67 -1.13 6.61
CA LEU A 246 -6.02 -2.41 6.94
C LEU A 246 -6.79 -3.19 8.02
N LEU A 247 -7.27 -2.49 9.04
CA LEU A 247 -7.98 -3.08 10.16
C LEU A 247 -9.41 -3.52 9.83
N CYS A 248 -9.95 -3.10 8.69
CA CYS A 248 -11.24 -3.54 8.17
C CYS A 248 -11.10 -4.64 7.10
N ALA A 249 -9.88 -5.04 6.76
CA ALA A 249 -9.59 -5.95 5.64
C ALA A 249 -10.32 -7.29 5.74
N PHE A 250 -10.33 -7.92 6.91
CA PHE A 250 -10.98 -9.22 7.12
C PHE A 250 -12.50 -9.14 7.04
N ASP A 251 -13.10 -8.08 7.59
CA ASP A 251 -14.55 -7.87 7.53
C ASP A 251 -14.98 -7.55 6.10
N TRP A 252 -14.21 -6.70 5.38
CA TRP A 252 -14.43 -6.42 3.98
C TRP A 252 -14.30 -7.69 3.11
N TYR A 253 -13.27 -8.51 3.35
CA TYR A 253 -13.04 -9.76 2.62
C TYR A 253 -14.22 -10.72 2.73
N ARG A 254 -14.84 -10.87 3.91
CA ARG A 254 -16.01 -11.75 4.12
C ARG A 254 -17.15 -11.41 3.17
N GLY A 255 -17.38 -10.12 2.89
CA GLY A 255 -18.38 -9.67 1.93
C GLY A 255 -17.96 -9.77 0.46
N ASN A 256 -16.66 -10.06 0.19
CA ASN A 256 -16.06 -10.02 -1.14
C ASN A 256 -15.35 -11.32 -1.54
N ILE A 257 -15.63 -12.42 -0.89
CA ILE A 257 -14.95 -13.73 -1.14
C ILE A 257 -15.07 -14.12 -2.63
N GLN A 258 -16.19 -13.89 -3.27
CA GLN A 258 -16.39 -14.22 -4.67
C GLN A 258 -15.41 -13.47 -5.60
N ARG A 259 -15.10 -12.22 -5.26
CA ARG A 259 -14.13 -11.40 -6.00
C ARG A 259 -12.71 -11.97 -5.87
N SER A 260 -12.33 -12.49 -4.71
CA SER A 260 -11.00 -13.06 -4.48
C SER A 260 -10.72 -14.31 -5.31
N ASN A 261 -11.77 -14.96 -5.83
CA ASN A 261 -11.68 -16.15 -6.67
C ASN A 261 -11.68 -15.85 -8.18
N ARG A 262 -11.90 -14.60 -8.58
CA ARG A 262 -11.79 -14.19 -9.99
C ARG A 262 -10.37 -14.38 -10.47
N THR A 263 -10.24 -14.81 -11.72
CA THR A 263 -8.95 -15.06 -12.36
C THR A 263 -8.86 -14.39 -13.72
N TRP A 264 -7.65 -14.07 -14.11
CA TRP A 264 -7.25 -13.55 -15.41
C TRP A 264 -5.97 -14.27 -15.84
N SER A 265 -5.60 -14.20 -17.12
CA SER A 265 -4.27 -14.65 -17.53
C SER A 265 -3.19 -13.96 -16.68
N ALA A 266 -2.24 -14.73 -16.18
CA ALA A 266 -1.14 -14.18 -15.37
C ALA A 266 -0.35 -13.11 -16.15
N LEU A 267 -0.17 -13.33 -17.45
CA LEU A 267 0.47 -12.36 -18.35
C LEU A 267 -0.32 -11.06 -18.43
N THR A 268 -1.65 -11.13 -18.57
CA THR A 268 -2.51 -9.94 -18.60
C THR A 268 -2.38 -9.12 -17.31
N ILE A 269 -2.36 -9.78 -16.13
CA ILE A 269 -2.17 -9.08 -14.85
C ILE A 269 -0.80 -8.38 -14.82
N ALA A 270 0.26 -9.10 -15.19
CA ALA A 270 1.63 -8.58 -15.15
C ALA A 270 1.81 -7.39 -16.10
N GLU A 271 1.39 -7.52 -17.36
CA GLU A 271 1.52 -6.47 -18.37
C GLU A 271 0.72 -5.21 -18.02
N ARG A 272 -0.53 -5.36 -17.57
CA ARG A 272 -1.34 -4.22 -17.14
C ARG A 272 -0.74 -3.52 -15.94
N PHE A 273 -0.28 -4.28 -14.95
CA PHE A 273 0.40 -3.72 -13.79
C PHE A 273 1.64 -2.91 -14.18
N ILE A 274 2.48 -3.45 -15.08
CA ILE A 274 3.66 -2.76 -15.62
C ILE A 274 3.26 -1.47 -16.34
N GLY A 275 2.27 -1.56 -17.22
CA GLY A 275 1.77 -0.41 -17.98
C GLY A 275 1.33 0.73 -17.07
N ILE A 276 0.57 0.41 -16.02
CA ILE A 276 0.11 1.37 -15.00
C ILE A 276 1.30 2.02 -14.29
N VAL A 277 2.24 1.21 -13.78
CA VAL A 277 3.41 1.71 -13.05
C VAL A 277 4.27 2.62 -13.94
N ARG A 278 4.52 2.23 -15.18
CA ARG A 278 5.27 3.06 -16.15
C ARG A 278 4.58 4.39 -16.42
N ALA A 279 3.28 4.39 -16.63
CA ALA A 279 2.51 5.61 -16.83
C ALA A 279 2.59 6.56 -15.64
N MET A 280 2.44 6.04 -14.42
CA MET A 280 2.52 6.83 -13.18
C MET A 280 3.90 7.44 -12.98
N ILE A 281 4.98 6.69 -13.20
CA ILE A 281 6.36 7.20 -13.07
C ILE A 281 6.63 8.26 -14.14
N SER A 282 6.23 8.02 -15.37
CA SER A 282 6.40 8.98 -16.47
C SER A 282 5.65 10.29 -16.18
N GLN A 283 4.46 10.22 -15.60
CA GLN A 283 3.70 11.39 -15.19
C GLN A 283 4.40 12.13 -14.05
N SER A 284 4.89 11.42 -13.03
CA SER A 284 5.63 12.00 -11.90
C SER A 284 6.89 12.73 -12.38
N ASN A 285 7.66 12.13 -13.28
CA ASN A 285 8.87 12.71 -13.84
C ASN A 285 8.57 13.99 -14.66
N ARG A 286 7.49 14.00 -15.44
CA ARG A 286 7.04 15.20 -16.18
C ARG A 286 6.67 16.34 -15.25
N MET A 287 5.85 16.10 -14.23
CA MET A 287 5.44 17.13 -13.26
C MET A 287 6.65 17.77 -12.56
N ARG A 288 7.67 16.97 -12.22
CA ARG A 288 8.91 17.49 -11.61
C ARG A 288 9.72 18.33 -12.57
N ALA A 289 9.86 17.92 -13.82
CA ALA A 289 10.56 18.71 -14.82
C ALA A 289 9.90 20.07 -15.06
N GLU A 290 8.59 20.14 -14.99
CA GLU A 290 7.82 21.39 -15.09
C GLU A 290 8.02 22.28 -13.86
N GLN A 291 8.01 21.71 -12.64
CA GLN A 291 8.28 22.46 -11.41
C GLN A 291 9.69 23.07 -11.39
N VAL A 292 10.70 22.32 -11.83
CA VAL A 292 12.09 22.84 -11.92
C VAL A 292 12.17 24.00 -12.91
N LYS A 293 11.51 23.92 -14.06
CA LYS A 293 11.46 25.01 -15.05
C LYS A 293 10.76 26.25 -14.53
N TYR A 294 9.72 26.09 -13.71
CA TYR A 294 8.99 27.20 -13.12
C TYR A 294 9.88 27.96 -12.11
N VAL A 295 10.50 27.23 -11.17
CA VAL A 295 11.39 27.82 -10.17
C VAL A 295 12.60 28.54 -10.79
N SER A 296 13.19 27.97 -11.86
CA SER A 296 14.32 28.59 -12.56
C SER A 296 13.92 29.91 -13.29
N LYS A 297 12.67 30.05 -13.74
CA LYS A 297 12.17 31.28 -14.36
C LYS A 297 11.87 32.40 -13.36
N GLU A 298 11.47 32.08 -12.16
CA GLU A 298 11.25 33.08 -11.09
C GLU A 298 12.57 33.59 -10.50
N GLY A 299 13.58 32.69 -10.35
CA GLY A 299 14.91 33.09 -9.88
C GLY A 299 15.72 33.99 -10.85
N THR A 300 15.30 34.09 -12.13
CA THR A 300 15.91 35.00 -13.12
C THR A 300 15.19 36.34 -13.24
N ARG A 301 14.10 36.57 -12.46
CA ARG A 301 13.33 37.84 -12.45
C ARG A 301 13.61 38.69 -11.20
N SER A 302 14.45 38.26 -10.31
CA SER A 302 15.00 39.03 -9.19
C SER A 302 16.43 39.44 -9.50
#